data_bb1d132c32b2586a1a574bec97f26a6a
#
_entry.id   bb1d132c32b2586a1a574bec97f26a6a
#
_cell.length_a   1.000
_cell.length_b   1.000
_cell.length_c   1.000
_cell.angle_alpha   90.00
_cell.angle_beta   90.00
_cell.angle_gamma   90.00
#
_symmetry.space_group_name_H-M   'P 1'
#
loop_
_entity.id
_entity.type
_entity.pdbx_description
1 polymer ?
#
loop_
_entity_poly.entity_id
_entity_poly.type
_entity_poly.pdbx_seq_one_letter_code
_entity_poly.pdbx_strand_id
1 'polypeptide(L)'
;VCLEILPDGIAWFCGNHSAADQSGFLACPPAKRAPLLADLVAQQGWTGAPTTVVLPLDQYSVFQLERPDGLSDHDLADALRWKLKDLLDYSPSNAVCDVFDFPHDASRGRGHLVNVVSARKTLAKELVALVSDAGLELKRVDVAELALRNFAAQMDTSGRGMALVHLRDGYGQMVICKGPVLYLSRRLDVSAEDLRDAGRQESAVQSLALEMQRSLDYFESQLGQVPPRSVRLVARDTKLPLASMISNYVAAGIETVDWGAQGLTEPLDSRCLVAWSAALPVAEAPSR
;
A
#
# COMPACT_ATOMS: atom_id res chain seq x y z
N VAL A 1 7.86 -15.00 3.62
CA VAL A 1 7.41 -14.68 2.25
C VAL A 1 6.36 -13.59 2.33
N CYS A 2 6.37 -12.63 1.41
CA CYS A 2 5.31 -11.64 1.24
C CYS A 2 4.68 -11.79 -0.14
N LEU A 3 3.36 -11.80 -0.20
CA LEU A 3 2.59 -11.98 -1.43
C LEU A 3 1.60 -10.83 -1.60
N GLU A 4 1.43 -10.33 -2.82
CA GLU A 4 0.31 -9.50 -3.21
C GLU A 4 -0.47 -10.20 -4.33
N ILE A 5 -1.77 -10.41 -4.10
CA ILE A 5 -2.62 -11.15 -5.04
C ILE A 5 -3.30 -10.15 -5.98
N LEU A 6 -2.85 -10.11 -7.23
CA LEU A 6 -3.29 -9.18 -8.26
C LEU A 6 -4.27 -9.84 -9.25
N PRO A 7 -5.06 -9.07 -10.01
CA PRO A 7 -5.96 -9.63 -11.02
C PRO A 7 -5.25 -10.51 -12.06
N ASP A 8 -4.05 -10.13 -12.46
CA ASP A 8 -3.23 -10.74 -13.51
C ASP A 8 -2.11 -11.66 -13.00
N GLY A 9 -1.96 -11.82 -11.65
CA GLY A 9 -0.91 -12.67 -11.09
C GLY A 9 -0.70 -12.53 -9.61
N ILE A 10 0.46 -13.00 -9.17
CA ILE A 10 0.94 -12.92 -7.80
C ILE A 10 2.30 -12.24 -7.79
N ALA A 11 2.40 -11.07 -7.19
CA ALA A 11 3.68 -10.48 -6.87
C ALA A 11 4.20 -11.05 -5.56
N TRP A 12 5.48 -11.34 -5.50
CA TRP A 12 6.08 -11.96 -4.32
C TRP A 12 7.46 -11.39 -3.99
N PHE A 13 7.77 -11.45 -2.71
CA PHE A 13 9.10 -11.19 -2.18
C PHE A 13 9.44 -12.25 -1.13
N CYS A 14 10.67 -12.77 -1.18
CA CYS A 14 11.19 -13.69 -0.19
C CYS A 14 12.59 -13.22 0.23
N GLY A 15 12.74 -12.91 1.50
CA GLY A 15 14.01 -12.43 2.03
C GLY A 15 13.83 -11.75 3.38
N ASN A 16 14.96 -11.28 3.89
CA ASN A 16 15.07 -10.52 5.13
C ASN A 16 15.94 -9.27 4.95
N HIS A 17 15.91 -8.68 3.76
CA HIS A 17 16.72 -7.52 3.35
C HIS A 17 18.23 -7.82 3.36
N SER A 18 18.60 -8.97 2.79
CA SER A 18 19.96 -9.42 2.58
C SER A 18 20.27 -9.61 1.08
N ALA A 19 21.54 -9.84 0.75
CA ALA A 19 21.97 -10.10 -0.63
C ALA A 19 21.36 -11.36 -1.28
N ALA A 20 20.67 -12.22 -0.50
CA ALA A 20 19.99 -13.41 -0.98
C ALA A 20 18.49 -13.18 -1.26
N ASP A 21 18.01 -11.95 -1.12
CA ASP A 21 16.61 -11.61 -1.31
C ASP A 21 16.17 -11.81 -2.76
N GLN A 22 14.98 -12.33 -2.91
CA GLN A 22 14.38 -12.62 -4.21
C GLN A 22 12.99 -12.00 -4.30
N SER A 23 12.67 -11.50 -5.47
CA SER A 23 11.34 -11.00 -5.81
C SER A 23 10.95 -11.42 -7.22
N GLY A 24 9.67 -11.48 -7.47
CA GLY A 24 9.19 -11.77 -8.81
C GLY A 24 7.69 -11.66 -8.95
N PHE A 25 7.26 -11.79 -10.19
CA PHE A 25 5.85 -11.77 -10.55
C PHE A 25 5.47 -13.06 -11.28
N LEU A 26 4.55 -13.81 -10.68
CA LEU A 26 3.97 -15.02 -11.25
C LEU A 26 2.69 -14.64 -12.01
N ALA A 27 2.80 -14.48 -13.33
CA ALA A 27 1.65 -14.16 -14.17
C ALA A 27 0.67 -15.35 -14.21
N CYS A 28 -0.56 -15.15 -13.77
CA CYS A 28 -1.59 -16.17 -13.78
C CYS A 28 -3.01 -15.59 -13.69
N PRO A 29 -3.98 -16.16 -14.42
CA PRO A 29 -5.38 -15.83 -14.19
C PRO A 29 -5.86 -16.39 -12.84
N PRO A 30 -6.94 -15.84 -12.25
CA PRO A 30 -7.46 -16.28 -10.95
C PRO A 30 -7.65 -17.79 -10.82
N ALA A 31 -8.18 -18.44 -11.85
CA ALA A 31 -8.45 -19.89 -11.82
C ALA A 31 -7.19 -20.77 -11.76
N LYS A 32 -6.02 -20.23 -12.07
CA LYS A 32 -4.74 -20.98 -12.05
C LYS A 32 -3.82 -20.57 -10.88
N ARG A 33 -4.25 -19.67 -10.01
CA ARG A 33 -3.41 -19.16 -8.90
C ARG A 33 -2.96 -20.28 -7.96
N ALA A 34 -3.90 -21.11 -7.49
CA ALA A 34 -3.59 -22.13 -6.50
C ALA A 34 -2.53 -23.14 -6.97
N PRO A 35 -2.67 -23.81 -8.13
CA PRO A 35 -1.65 -24.76 -8.59
C PRO A 35 -0.32 -24.07 -8.89
N LEU A 36 -0.33 -22.88 -9.52
CA LEU A 36 0.91 -22.19 -9.85
C LEU A 36 1.65 -21.64 -8.62
N LEU A 37 0.92 -21.21 -7.60
CA LEU A 37 1.54 -20.81 -6.33
C LEU A 37 2.14 -22.02 -5.62
N ALA A 38 1.46 -23.18 -5.61
CA ALA A 38 2.00 -24.42 -5.03
C ALA A 38 3.27 -24.87 -5.74
N ASP A 39 3.28 -24.81 -7.08
CA ASP A 39 4.47 -25.13 -7.90
C ASP A 39 5.63 -24.18 -7.57
N LEU A 40 5.37 -22.86 -7.45
CA LEU A 40 6.37 -21.86 -7.07
C LEU A 40 6.93 -22.15 -5.66
N VAL A 41 6.06 -22.43 -4.69
CA VAL A 41 6.45 -22.76 -3.30
C VAL A 41 7.35 -23.99 -3.27
N ALA A 42 7.00 -25.03 -4.03
CA ALA A 42 7.81 -26.24 -4.12
C ALA A 42 9.16 -26.00 -4.78
N GLN A 43 9.20 -25.26 -5.90
CA GLN A 43 10.43 -24.91 -6.62
C GLN A 43 11.39 -24.09 -5.78
N GLN A 44 10.86 -23.16 -4.99
CA GLN A 44 11.64 -22.27 -4.14
C GLN A 44 11.97 -22.84 -2.76
N GLY A 45 11.38 -23.98 -2.40
CA GLY A 45 11.58 -24.62 -1.09
C GLY A 45 10.94 -23.85 0.08
N TRP A 46 9.83 -23.13 -0.17
CA TRP A 46 9.15 -22.30 0.84
C TRP A 46 8.10 -23.04 1.66
N THR A 47 7.99 -24.35 1.56
CA THR A 47 7.02 -25.12 2.33
C THR A 47 7.12 -24.82 3.83
N GLY A 48 6.00 -24.44 4.45
CA GLY A 48 5.93 -24.04 5.85
C GLY A 48 6.45 -22.63 6.14
N ALA A 49 6.85 -21.85 5.12
CA ALA A 49 7.38 -20.51 5.34
C ALA A 49 6.29 -19.57 5.89
N PRO A 50 6.62 -18.75 6.92
CA PRO A 50 5.72 -17.72 7.41
C PRO A 50 5.44 -16.69 6.31
N THR A 51 4.15 -16.43 6.09
CA THR A 51 3.70 -15.65 4.94
C THR A 51 2.82 -14.47 5.36
N THR A 52 3.11 -13.30 4.80
CA THR A 52 2.24 -12.14 4.82
C THR A 52 1.57 -12.00 3.46
N VAL A 53 0.25 -11.83 3.42
CA VAL A 53 -0.49 -11.47 2.21
C VAL A 53 -0.89 -10.00 2.30
N VAL A 54 -0.63 -9.23 1.24
CA VAL A 54 -1.05 -7.83 1.16
C VAL A 54 -2.23 -7.71 0.23
N LEU A 55 -3.30 -7.07 0.70
CA LEU A 55 -4.46 -6.74 -0.11
C LEU A 55 -4.17 -5.51 -0.97
N PRO A 56 -4.43 -5.55 -2.29
CA PRO A 56 -4.41 -4.36 -3.13
C PRO A 56 -5.61 -3.46 -2.81
N LEU A 57 -5.45 -2.16 -3.09
CA LEU A 57 -6.38 -1.09 -2.67
C LEU A 57 -7.84 -1.30 -3.12
N ASP A 58 -8.10 -2.08 -4.15
CA ASP A 58 -9.43 -2.37 -4.68
C ASP A 58 -10.16 -3.54 -3.97
N GLN A 59 -9.49 -4.21 -3.01
CA GLN A 59 -10.05 -5.37 -2.29
C GLN A 59 -10.50 -5.06 -0.86
N TYR A 60 -10.32 -3.84 -0.40
CA TYR A 60 -10.77 -3.39 0.93
C TYR A 60 -11.22 -1.93 0.87
N SER A 61 -11.82 -1.48 1.95
CA SER A 61 -12.16 -0.07 2.16
C SER A 61 -11.61 0.41 3.49
N VAL A 62 -11.22 1.69 3.56
CA VAL A 62 -10.77 2.33 4.79
C VAL A 62 -11.73 3.45 5.15
N PHE A 63 -12.18 3.44 6.40
CA PHE A 63 -13.10 4.44 6.94
C PHE A 63 -12.48 5.11 8.15
N GLN A 64 -12.49 6.43 8.18
CA GLN A 64 -12.08 7.19 9.35
C GLN A 64 -13.26 7.37 10.30
N LEU A 65 -13.15 6.84 11.50
CA LEU A 65 -14.18 6.90 12.54
C LEU A 65 -13.59 7.43 13.85
N GLU A 66 -14.47 7.97 14.68
CA GLU A 66 -14.13 8.32 16.05
C GLU A 66 -13.99 7.05 16.91
N ARG A 67 -12.88 6.96 17.65
CA ARG A 67 -12.63 5.86 18.57
C ARG A 67 -13.60 5.94 19.75
N PRO A 68 -14.41 4.91 20.03
CA PRO A 68 -15.25 4.88 21.21
C PRO A 68 -14.40 4.85 22.49
N ASP A 69 -14.83 5.61 23.49
CA ASP A 69 -14.18 5.60 24.80
C ASP A 69 -14.41 4.27 25.53
N GLY A 70 -13.42 3.86 26.31
CA GLY A 70 -13.53 2.70 27.22
C GLY A 70 -13.45 1.32 26.53
N LEU A 71 -13.20 1.24 25.22
CA LEU A 71 -12.98 -0.02 24.53
C LEU A 71 -11.48 -0.38 24.51
N SER A 72 -11.19 -1.67 24.73
CA SER A 72 -9.86 -2.24 24.50
C SER A 72 -9.56 -2.30 22.99
N ASP A 73 -8.28 -2.32 22.61
CA ASP A 73 -7.89 -2.49 21.19
C ASP A 73 -8.42 -3.80 20.60
N HIS A 74 -8.53 -4.84 21.43
CA HIS A 74 -9.04 -6.13 21.02
C HIS A 74 -10.52 -6.09 20.58
N ASP A 75 -11.35 -5.28 21.26
CA ASP A 75 -12.79 -5.21 21.01
C ASP A 75 -13.14 -4.11 19.99
N LEU A 76 -12.19 -3.24 19.68
CA LEU A 76 -12.41 -2.04 18.88
C LEU A 76 -12.86 -2.35 17.45
N ALA A 77 -12.20 -3.29 16.78
CA ALA A 77 -12.54 -3.66 15.40
C ALA A 77 -13.96 -4.23 15.29
N ASP A 78 -14.36 -5.07 16.24
CA ASP A 78 -15.71 -5.65 16.28
C ASP A 78 -16.80 -4.61 16.61
N ALA A 79 -16.53 -3.68 17.50
CA ALA A 79 -17.45 -2.60 17.83
C ALA A 79 -17.64 -1.64 16.65
N LEU A 80 -16.54 -1.26 15.97
CA LEU A 80 -16.58 -0.34 14.84
C LEU A 80 -17.17 -0.97 13.58
N ARG A 81 -17.03 -2.29 13.38
CA ARG A 81 -17.63 -3.01 12.26
C ARG A 81 -19.12 -2.72 12.08
N TRP A 82 -19.89 -2.63 13.19
CA TRP A 82 -21.31 -2.35 13.13
C TRP A 82 -21.64 -0.90 12.79
N LYS A 83 -20.71 0.03 13.05
CA LYS A 83 -20.85 1.44 12.62
C LYS A 83 -20.70 1.59 11.11
N LEU A 84 -20.11 0.60 10.41
CA LEU A 84 -19.94 0.61 8.96
C LEU A 84 -21.19 0.18 8.18
N LYS A 85 -22.33 -0.13 8.84
CA LYS A 85 -23.53 -0.68 8.21
C LYS A 85 -24.01 0.10 6.98
N ASP A 86 -23.99 1.42 7.07
CA ASP A 86 -24.48 2.31 6.01
C ASP A 86 -23.36 2.79 5.06
N LEU A 87 -22.13 2.36 5.31
CA LEU A 87 -20.94 2.72 4.52
C LEU A 87 -20.45 1.58 3.63
N LEU A 88 -20.76 0.33 4.00
CA LEU A 88 -20.38 -0.86 3.25
C LEU A 88 -21.47 -1.21 2.22
N ASP A 89 -21.03 -1.74 1.08
CA ASP A 89 -21.90 -2.32 0.05
C ASP A 89 -22.29 -3.80 0.35
N TYR A 90 -21.92 -4.29 1.54
CA TYR A 90 -22.24 -5.62 2.06
C TYR A 90 -22.54 -5.58 3.56
N SER A 91 -23.19 -6.63 4.07
CA SER A 91 -23.54 -6.71 5.49
C SER A 91 -22.30 -6.70 6.39
N PRO A 92 -22.30 -5.97 7.52
CA PRO A 92 -21.23 -6.03 8.52
C PRO A 92 -20.91 -7.43 9.03
N SER A 93 -21.88 -8.36 9.03
CA SER A 93 -21.64 -9.77 9.37
C SER A 93 -20.71 -10.50 8.39
N ASN A 94 -20.62 -10.00 7.16
CA ASN A 94 -19.73 -10.48 6.11
C ASN A 94 -18.43 -9.67 5.99
N ALA A 95 -18.18 -8.75 6.93
CA ALA A 95 -16.96 -7.99 7.03
C ALA A 95 -15.94 -8.70 7.94
N VAL A 96 -14.67 -8.59 7.56
CA VAL A 96 -13.52 -8.71 8.46
C VAL A 96 -12.94 -7.31 8.60
N CYS A 97 -12.79 -6.84 9.82
CA CYS A 97 -12.28 -5.50 10.10
C CYS A 97 -11.04 -5.57 10.98
N ASP A 98 -10.17 -4.60 10.77
CA ASP A 98 -9.05 -4.28 11.65
C ASP A 98 -8.90 -2.77 11.75
N VAL A 99 -8.12 -2.29 12.71
CA VAL A 99 -8.04 -0.87 13.04
C VAL A 99 -6.60 -0.45 13.22
N PHE A 100 -6.26 0.72 12.67
CA PHE A 100 -5.01 1.40 12.99
C PHE A 100 -5.25 2.88 13.29
N ASP A 101 -4.38 3.47 14.10
CA ASP A 101 -4.56 4.84 14.55
C ASP A 101 -4.46 5.86 13.42
N PHE A 102 -5.31 6.88 13.48
CA PHE A 102 -5.13 8.10 12.70
C PHE A 102 -4.20 9.05 13.47
N PRO A 103 -3.30 9.79 12.79
CA PRO A 103 -2.36 10.70 13.45
C PRO A 103 -3.08 11.71 14.35
N HIS A 104 -2.73 11.72 15.63
CA HIS A 104 -3.39 12.58 16.61
C HIS A 104 -3.21 14.08 16.30
N ASP A 105 -2.01 14.46 15.84
CA ASP A 105 -1.68 15.85 15.45
C ASP A 105 -2.38 16.32 14.17
N ALA A 106 -3.00 15.41 13.41
CA ALA A 106 -3.80 15.69 12.23
C ALA A 106 -5.32 15.66 12.49
N SER A 107 -5.76 15.28 13.70
CA SER A 107 -7.20 15.18 14.04
C SER A 107 -7.91 16.54 14.12
N ARG A 108 -7.15 17.63 14.35
CA ARG A 108 -7.64 19.02 14.40
C ARG A 108 -8.84 19.21 15.34
N GLY A 109 -8.79 18.62 16.51
CA GLY A 109 -9.82 18.73 17.54
C GLY A 109 -11.05 17.84 17.34
N ARG A 110 -11.01 16.93 16.35
CA ARG A 110 -12.09 15.94 16.14
C ARG A 110 -12.04 14.74 17.11
N GLY A 111 -11.28 14.83 18.20
CA GLY A 111 -11.11 13.73 19.14
C GLY A 111 -10.09 12.67 18.64
N HIS A 112 -10.17 11.48 19.21
CA HIS A 112 -9.31 10.37 18.85
C HIS A 112 -9.92 9.64 17.65
N LEU A 113 -9.31 9.78 16.49
CA LEU A 113 -9.75 9.14 15.26
C LEU A 113 -8.94 7.86 15.00
N VAL A 114 -9.59 6.89 14.37
CA VAL A 114 -8.98 5.64 13.91
C VAL A 114 -9.39 5.36 12.46
N ASN A 115 -8.53 4.66 11.76
CA ASN A 115 -8.81 4.11 10.45
C ASN A 115 -9.29 2.67 10.60
N VAL A 116 -10.50 2.38 10.14
CA VAL A 116 -11.07 1.03 10.13
C VAL A 116 -10.92 0.46 8.73
N VAL A 117 -10.13 -0.57 8.60
CA VAL A 117 -10.03 -1.37 7.37
C VAL A 117 -11.15 -2.39 7.36
N SER A 118 -11.83 -2.54 6.25
CA SER A 118 -12.87 -3.54 6.07
C SER A 118 -12.68 -4.29 4.75
N ALA A 119 -12.64 -5.61 4.82
CA ALA A 119 -12.60 -6.50 3.66
C ALA A 119 -13.74 -7.54 3.74
N ARG A 120 -14.10 -8.12 2.60
CA ARG A 120 -15.12 -9.18 2.57
C ARG A 120 -14.59 -10.46 3.22
N LYS A 121 -15.39 -11.08 4.07
CA LYS A 121 -15.04 -12.33 4.75
C LYS A 121 -14.79 -13.49 3.76
N THR A 122 -15.45 -13.47 2.60
CA THR A 122 -15.21 -14.44 1.53
C THR A 122 -13.80 -14.32 1.00
N LEU A 123 -13.32 -13.10 0.71
CA LEU A 123 -11.95 -12.84 0.28
C LEU A 123 -10.93 -13.35 1.31
N ALA A 124 -11.13 -13.03 2.60
CA ALA A 124 -10.23 -13.51 3.65
C ALA A 124 -10.14 -15.05 3.68
N LYS A 125 -11.28 -15.74 3.53
CA LYS A 125 -11.31 -17.19 3.45
C LYS A 125 -10.59 -17.75 2.22
N GLU A 126 -10.77 -17.13 1.06
CA GLU A 126 -10.10 -17.51 -0.18
C GLU A 126 -8.58 -17.36 -0.06
N LEU A 127 -8.11 -16.29 0.57
CA LEU A 127 -6.67 -16.07 0.80
C LEU A 127 -6.08 -17.09 1.78
N VAL A 128 -6.79 -17.39 2.86
CA VAL A 128 -6.38 -18.43 3.81
C VAL A 128 -6.24 -19.79 3.09
N ALA A 129 -7.25 -20.16 2.28
CA ALA A 129 -7.21 -21.40 1.52
C ALA A 129 -6.05 -21.39 0.51
N LEU A 130 -5.91 -20.33 -0.28
CA LEU A 130 -4.84 -20.20 -1.29
C LEU A 130 -3.44 -20.39 -0.69
N VAL A 131 -3.16 -19.76 0.45
CA VAL A 131 -1.85 -19.83 1.12
C VAL A 131 -1.63 -21.19 1.75
N SER A 132 -2.65 -21.73 2.42
CA SER A 132 -2.56 -23.05 3.09
C SER A 132 -2.44 -24.20 2.07
N ASP A 133 -3.22 -24.16 0.99
CA ASP A 133 -3.18 -25.20 -0.05
C ASP A 133 -1.85 -25.17 -0.83
N ALA A 134 -1.18 -24.01 -0.90
CA ALA A 134 0.16 -23.90 -1.45
C ALA A 134 1.27 -24.40 -0.49
N GLY A 135 0.93 -24.81 0.74
CA GLY A 135 1.89 -25.28 1.73
C GLY A 135 2.62 -24.16 2.50
N LEU A 136 2.12 -22.94 2.47
CA LEU A 136 2.65 -21.79 3.22
C LEU A 136 1.90 -21.62 4.55
N GLU A 137 2.51 -20.91 5.51
CA GLU A 137 1.89 -20.60 6.80
C GLU A 137 1.46 -19.13 6.85
N LEU A 138 0.16 -18.85 6.69
CA LEU A 138 -0.35 -17.48 6.77
C LEU A 138 -0.19 -16.93 8.19
N LYS A 139 0.61 -15.88 8.35
CA LYS A 139 0.82 -15.18 9.62
C LYS A 139 0.08 -13.85 9.69
N ARG A 140 -0.03 -13.15 8.56
CA ARG A 140 -0.61 -11.81 8.52
C ARG A 140 -1.29 -11.54 7.19
N VAL A 141 -2.41 -10.83 7.24
CA VAL A 141 -2.99 -10.12 6.11
C VAL A 141 -2.77 -8.63 6.36
N ASP A 142 -2.18 -7.94 5.41
CA ASP A 142 -1.87 -6.52 5.47
C ASP A 142 -2.55 -5.78 4.33
N VAL A 143 -2.47 -4.45 4.30
CA VAL A 143 -3.06 -3.60 3.27
C VAL A 143 -1.99 -2.77 2.56
N ALA A 144 -2.22 -2.45 1.29
CA ALA A 144 -1.22 -1.82 0.43
C ALA A 144 -0.68 -0.51 1.01
N GLU A 145 -1.54 0.33 1.61
CA GLU A 145 -1.09 1.60 2.21
C GLU A 145 -0.13 1.43 3.39
N LEU A 146 -0.33 0.41 4.23
CA LEU A 146 0.57 0.17 5.36
C LEU A 146 1.89 -0.45 4.89
N ALA A 147 1.86 -1.29 3.85
CA ALA A 147 3.07 -1.77 3.20
C ALA A 147 3.86 -0.60 2.58
N LEU A 148 3.22 0.23 1.76
CA LEU A 148 3.86 1.40 1.13
C LEU A 148 4.36 2.42 2.18
N ARG A 149 3.66 2.57 3.31
CA ARG A 149 4.13 3.38 4.45
C ARG A 149 5.48 2.87 4.97
N ASN A 150 5.69 1.57 5.10
CA ASN A 150 6.96 1.02 5.58
C ASN A 150 8.12 1.48 4.68
N PHE A 151 7.91 1.45 3.37
CA PHE A 151 8.90 1.93 2.41
C PHE A 151 9.09 3.45 2.47
N ALA A 152 8.02 4.22 2.49
CA ALA A 152 8.07 5.67 2.60
C ALA A 152 8.80 6.13 3.88
N ALA A 153 8.57 5.43 5.00
CA ALA A 153 9.21 5.72 6.27
C ALA A 153 10.74 5.57 6.23
N GLN A 154 11.25 4.61 5.48
CA GLN A 154 12.71 4.42 5.33
C GLN A 154 13.37 5.54 4.51
N MET A 155 12.62 6.17 3.60
CA MET A 155 13.11 7.27 2.77
C MET A 155 12.98 8.64 3.46
N ASP A 156 12.25 8.75 4.58
CA ASP A 156 12.09 10.03 5.28
C ASP A 156 13.31 10.38 6.15
N THR A 157 14.32 10.94 5.52
CA THR A 157 15.53 11.43 6.21
C THR A 157 15.36 12.82 6.80
N SER A 158 14.28 13.52 6.47
CA SER A 158 14.08 14.94 6.82
C SER A 158 13.22 15.14 8.08
N GLY A 159 12.48 14.12 8.51
CA GLY A 159 11.46 14.20 9.54
C GLY A 159 10.24 15.06 9.19
N ARG A 160 10.18 15.58 7.94
CA ARG A 160 9.03 16.35 7.41
C ARG A 160 7.99 15.44 6.77
N GLY A 161 8.33 14.19 6.61
CA GLY A 161 7.53 13.20 5.91
C GLY A 161 8.00 12.95 4.48
N MET A 162 7.49 11.87 3.95
CA MET A 162 7.73 11.38 2.59
C MET A 162 6.40 11.12 1.89
N ALA A 163 6.28 11.58 0.66
CA ALA A 163 5.21 11.19 -0.24
C ALA A 163 5.72 10.17 -1.25
N LEU A 164 4.98 9.09 -1.42
CA LEU A 164 5.26 8.03 -2.38
C LEU A 164 4.05 7.85 -3.29
N VAL A 165 4.28 7.88 -4.60
CA VAL A 165 3.30 7.54 -5.62
C VAL A 165 3.70 6.23 -6.29
N HIS A 166 2.82 5.26 -6.27
CA HIS A 166 2.95 3.99 -6.97
C HIS A 166 1.89 3.91 -8.07
N LEU A 167 2.35 3.94 -9.32
CA LEU A 167 1.49 3.80 -10.50
C LEU A 167 1.56 2.37 -11.03
N ARG A 168 0.46 1.69 -10.95
CA ARG A 168 0.26 0.32 -11.45
C ARG A 168 -0.71 0.31 -12.61
N ASP A 169 -0.97 -0.86 -13.19
CA ASP A 169 -2.04 -0.99 -14.16
C ASP A 169 -3.40 -0.83 -13.47
N GLY A 170 -4.31 -0.11 -14.12
CA GLY A 170 -5.66 0.16 -13.63
C GLY A 170 -5.81 1.34 -12.67
N TYR A 171 -4.82 1.67 -11.85
CA TYR A 171 -4.86 2.82 -10.95
C TYR A 171 -3.48 3.19 -10.39
N GLY A 172 -3.39 4.38 -9.79
CA GLY A 172 -2.27 4.76 -8.94
C GLY A 172 -2.66 4.80 -7.45
N GLN A 173 -1.66 4.87 -6.60
CA GLN A 173 -1.83 5.10 -5.16
C GLN A 173 -0.78 6.09 -4.67
N MET A 174 -1.21 7.08 -3.90
CA MET A 174 -0.33 8.00 -3.21
C MET A 174 -0.46 7.83 -1.71
N VAL A 175 0.66 7.67 -1.02
CA VAL A 175 0.72 7.69 0.45
C VAL A 175 1.60 8.86 0.90
N ILE A 176 1.23 9.50 2.02
CA ILE A 176 2.06 10.50 2.70
C ILE A 176 2.25 10.03 4.14
N CYS A 177 3.49 9.89 4.55
CA CYS A 177 3.89 9.37 5.85
C CYS A 177 4.88 10.32 6.54
N LYS A 178 4.89 10.34 7.86
CA LYS A 178 5.96 10.95 8.67
C LYS A 178 6.53 9.86 9.58
N GLY A 179 7.74 9.41 9.28
CA GLY A 179 8.27 8.19 9.88
C GLY A 179 7.26 7.04 9.71
N PRO A 180 6.95 6.28 10.78
CA PRO A 180 6.06 5.11 10.69
C PRO A 180 4.57 5.46 10.62
N VAL A 181 4.21 6.73 10.66
CA VAL A 181 2.81 7.17 10.76
C VAL A 181 2.27 7.50 9.36
N LEU A 182 1.18 6.85 8.98
CA LEU A 182 0.44 7.13 7.74
C LEU A 182 -0.54 8.28 7.99
N TYR A 183 -0.40 9.37 7.24
CA TYR A 183 -1.28 10.54 7.30
C TYR A 183 -2.31 10.56 6.19
N LEU A 184 -1.93 10.12 5.00
CA LEU A 184 -2.80 10.11 3.83
C LEU A 184 -2.52 8.87 3.00
N SER A 185 -3.59 8.20 2.58
CA SER A 185 -3.60 7.26 1.47
C SER A 185 -4.72 7.67 0.51
N ARG A 186 -4.39 7.77 -0.77
CA ARG A 186 -5.34 8.15 -1.81
C ARG A 186 -5.16 7.30 -3.04
N ARG A 187 -6.27 6.77 -3.55
CA ARG A 187 -6.32 6.22 -4.91
C ARG A 187 -6.20 7.37 -5.91
N LEU A 188 -5.40 7.17 -6.95
CA LEU A 188 -5.28 8.06 -8.10
C LEU A 188 -5.95 7.38 -9.29
N ASP A 189 -6.73 8.13 -10.05
CA ASP A 189 -7.44 7.60 -11.23
C ASP A 189 -6.54 7.47 -12.45
N VAL A 190 -5.28 7.91 -12.34
CA VAL A 190 -4.24 7.72 -13.37
C VAL A 190 -3.47 6.44 -13.12
N SER A 191 -3.32 5.64 -14.15
CA SER A 191 -2.60 4.37 -14.14
C SER A 191 -1.31 4.43 -14.96
N ALA A 192 -0.45 3.42 -14.80
CA ALA A 192 0.73 3.25 -15.65
C ALA A 192 0.34 2.97 -17.11
N GLU A 193 -0.81 2.33 -17.36
CA GLU A 193 -1.35 2.10 -18.72
C GLU A 193 -1.67 3.40 -19.42
N ASP A 194 -2.30 4.36 -18.73
CA ASP A 194 -2.63 5.67 -19.28
C ASP A 194 -1.38 6.43 -19.72
N LEU A 195 -0.29 6.30 -18.95
CA LEU A 195 0.99 6.92 -19.27
C LEU A 195 1.71 6.24 -20.45
N ARG A 196 1.47 4.96 -20.70
CA ARG A 196 2.03 4.24 -21.86
C ARG A 196 1.26 4.46 -23.14
N ASP A 197 -0.01 4.84 -23.05
CA ASP A 197 -0.86 5.11 -24.22
C ASP A 197 -0.54 6.50 -24.78
N ALA A 198 0.06 6.56 -25.96
CA ALA A 198 0.47 7.81 -26.60
C ALA A 198 -0.68 8.82 -26.79
N GLY A 199 -1.93 8.32 -26.96
CA GLY A 199 -3.12 9.17 -27.11
C GLY A 199 -3.62 9.78 -25.80
N ARG A 200 -3.29 9.17 -24.65
CA ARG A 200 -3.74 9.59 -23.31
C ARG A 200 -2.64 10.21 -22.45
N GLN A 201 -1.38 10.03 -22.85
CA GLN A 201 -0.20 10.35 -22.08
C GLN A 201 -0.19 11.78 -21.53
N GLU A 202 -0.44 12.78 -22.38
CA GLU A 202 -0.41 14.17 -21.98
C GLU A 202 -1.49 14.49 -20.94
N SER A 203 -2.72 14.05 -21.17
CA SER A 203 -3.82 14.23 -20.23
C SER A 203 -3.60 13.45 -18.93
N ALA A 204 -3.00 12.27 -19.00
CA ALA A 204 -2.65 11.46 -17.83
C ALA A 204 -1.59 12.14 -16.97
N VAL A 205 -0.55 12.73 -17.56
CA VAL A 205 0.48 13.50 -16.84
C VAL A 205 -0.13 14.71 -16.13
N GLN A 206 -1.00 15.46 -16.81
CA GLN A 206 -1.67 16.63 -16.23
C GLN A 206 -2.62 16.21 -15.08
N SER A 207 -3.40 15.15 -15.27
CA SER A 207 -4.28 14.60 -14.23
C SER A 207 -3.49 14.11 -13.02
N LEU A 208 -2.42 13.37 -13.25
CA LEU A 208 -1.54 12.88 -12.19
C LEU A 208 -0.96 14.06 -11.38
N ALA A 209 -0.43 15.08 -12.05
CA ALA A 209 0.10 16.24 -11.38
C ALA A 209 -0.96 16.96 -10.53
N LEU A 210 -2.18 17.13 -11.06
CA LEU A 210 -3.30 17.72 -10.35
C LEU A 210 -3.72 16.94 -9.12
N GLU A 211 -3.82 15.60 -9.23
CA GLU A 211 -4.17 14.73 -8.09
C GLU A 211 -3.09 14.74 -7.01
N MET A 212 -1.81 14.74 -7.42
CA MET A 212 -0.69 14.88 -6.49
C MET A 212 -0.73 16.22 -5.76
N GLN A 213 -0.90 17.33 -6.48
CA GLN A 213 -0.99 18.67 -5.88
C GLN A 213 -2.17 18.77 -4.92
N ARG A 214 -3.35 18.30 -5.29
CA ARG A 214 -4.52 18.24 -4.40
C ARG A 214 -4.28 17.44 -3.14
N SER A 215 -3.47 16.38 -3.23
CA SER A 215 -3.13 15.54 -2.06
C SER A 215 -2.18 16.27 -1.12
N LEU A 216 -1.21 17.04 -1.65
CA LEU A 216 -0.32 17.88 -0.86
C LEU A 216 -1.07 19.06 -0.23
N ASP A 217 -1.96 19.71 -0.98
CA ASP A 217 -2.81 20.79 -0.47
C ASP A 217 -3.75 20.31 0.65
N TYR A 218 -4.30 19.11 0.51
CA TYR A 218 -5.11 18.48 1.56
C TYR A 218 -4.29 18.21 2.81
N PHE A 219 -3.07 17.67 2.64
CA PHE A 219 -2.14 17.39 3.74
C PHE A 219 -1.81 18.69 4.51
N GLU A 220 -1.60 19.79 3.82
CA GLU A 220 -1.34 21.09 4.44
C GLU A 220 -2.59 21.70 5.06
N SER A 221 -3.64 21.88 4.27
CA SER A 221 -4.83 22.66 4.68
C SER A 221 -5.74 21.90 5.62
N GLN A 222 -5.98 20.61 5.37
CA GLN A 222 -6.94 19.81 6.14
C GLN A 222 -6.28 19.05 7.29
N LEU A 223 -5.05 18.57 7.12
CA LEU A 223 -4.35 17.86 8.19
C LEU A 223 -3.43 18.78 9.01
N GLY A 224 -3.21 20.04 8.58
CA GLY A 224 -2.39 21.02 9.30
C GLY A 224 -0.91 20.67 9.33
N GLN A 225 -0.45 19.90 8.37
CA GLN A 225 0.92 19.42 8.31
C GLN A 225 1.75 20.18 7.27
N VAL A 226 3.05 20.29 7.50
CA VAL A 226 3.96 20.85 6.49
C VAL A 226 4.20 19.82 5.38
N PRO A 227 3.95 20.11 4.11
CA PRO A 227 4.11 19.15 3.04
C PRO A 227 5.54 18.61 2.91
N PRO A 228 5.71 17.36 2.46
CA PRO A 228 7.00 16.79 2.11
C PRO A 228 7.72 17.65 1.05
N ARG A 229 9.05 17.69 1.11
CA ARG A 229 9.85 18.42 0.13
C ARG A 229 9.84 17.79 -1.25
N SER A 230 9.73 16.46 -1.29
CA SER A 230 9.71 15.69 -2.52
C SER A 230 8.69 14.57 -2.47
N VAL A 231 8.27 14.16 -3.66
CA VAL A 231 7.44 12.99 -3.91
C VAL A 231 8.28 11.97 -4.66
N ARG A 232 8.37 10.77 -4.12
CA ARG A 232 8.98 9.63 -4.82
C ARG A 232 7.95 8.98 -5.74
N LEU A 233 8.37 8.65 -6.94
CA LEU A 233 7.49 8.07 -7.95
C LEU A 233 8.03 6.73 -8.42
N VAL A 234 7.20 5.70 -8.35
CA VAL A 234 7.42 4.38 -8.91
C VAL A 234 6.30 4.07 -9.88
N ALA A 235 6.63 3.80 -11.12
CA ALA A 235 5.64 3.50 -12.17
C ALA A 235 6.01 2.23 -12.93
N ARG A 236 5.00 1.41 -13.25
CA ARG A 236 5.18 0.18 -14.01
C ARG A 236 5.53 0.47 -15.46
N ASP A 237 6.62 -0.14 -15.92
CA ASP A 237 7.01 -0.24 -17.34
C ASP A 237 6.94 1.09 -18.13
N THR A 238 7.20 2.23 -17.49
CA THR A 238 7.27 3.50 -18.19
C THR A 238 8.72 3.94 -18.43
N LYS A 239 9.03 4.32 -19.66
CA LYS A 239 10.32 4.94 -20.02
C LYS A 239 10.22 6.47 -20.02
N LEU A 240 9.08 7.02 -19.62
CA LEU A 240 8.86 8.46 -19.61
C LEU A 240 9.69 9.14 -18.54
N PRO A 241 10.22 10.32 -18.80
CA PRO A 241 10.89 11.15 -17.81
C PRO A 241 9.83 11.85 -16.92
N LEU A 242 9.00 11.05 -16.23
CA LEU A 242 7.83 11.56 -15.47
C LEU A 242 8.21 12.63 -14.46
N ALA A 243 9.37 12.52 -13.81
CA ALA A 243 9.82 13.52 -12.87
C ALA A 243 9.91 14.92 -13.53
N SER A 244 10.52 15.01 -14.72
CA SER A 244 10.63 16.29 -15.43
C SER A 244 9.31 16.75 -16.04
N MET A 245 8.43 15.83 -16.45
CA MET A 245 7.13 16.17 -17.04
C MET A 245 6.16 16.74 -15.99
N ILE A 246 6.25 16.27 -14.74
CA ILE A 246 5.33 16.64 -13.65
C ILE A 246 5.87 17.84 -12.85
N SER A 247 7.19 18.02 -12.76
CA SER A 247 7.83 19.00 -11.87
C SER A 247 7.37 20.45 -12.07
N ASN A 248 6.85 20.79 -13.24
CA ASN A 248 6.33 22.12 -13.52
C ASN A 248 4.91 22.38 -12.95
N TYR A 249 4.24 21.33 -12.51
CA TYR A 249 2.83 21.36 -12.08
C TYR A 249 2.64 21.10 -10.59
N VAL A 250 3.68 20.63 -9.89
CA VAL A 250 3.62 20.25 -8.48
C VAL A 250 4.66 21.04 -7.70
N ALA A 251 4.25 21.60 -6.57
CA ALA A 251 5.13 22.44 -5.74
C ALA A 251 6.28 21.66 -5.07
N ALA A 252 6.09 20.36 -4.83
CA ALA A 252 7.14 19.49 -4.30
C ALA A 252 8.07 18.98 -5.41
N GLY A 253 9.33 18.72 -5.08
CA GLY A 253 10.25 18.07 -6.01
C GLY A 253 9.76 16.67 -6.37
N ILE A 254 9.87 16.28 -7.65
CA ILE A 254 9.51 14.94 -8.09
C ILE A 254 10.80 14.17 -8.32
N GLU A 255 10.94 13.03 -7.67
CA GLU A 255 12.15 12.24 -7.70
C GLU A 255 11.82 10.75 -7.95
N THR A 256 12.71 10.06 -8.66
CA THR A 256 12.68 8.61 -8.78
C THR A 256 13.30 7.96 -7.55
N VAL A 257 12.96 6.70 -7.30
CA VAL A 257 13.56 5.93 -6.22
C VAL A 257 15.00 5.54 -6.60
N ASP A 258 15.94 5.80 -5.71
CA ASP A 258 17.29 5.25 -5.78
C ASP A 258 17.29 3.85 -5.15
N TRP A 259 17.23 2.83 -5.99
CA TRP A 259 17.18 1.43 -5.54
C TRP A 259 18.51 0.98 -4.90
N GLY A 260 19.64 1.54 -5.33
CA GLY A 260 20.95 1.28 -4.71
C GLY A 260 20.99 1.75 -3.24
N ALA A 261 20.44 2.92 -2.96
CA ALA A 261 20.29 3.42 -1.59
C ALA A 261 19.35 2.56 -0.74
N GLN A 262 18.46 1.77 -1.38
CA GLN A 262 17.59 0.80 -0.70
C GLN A 262 18.23 -0.59 -0.56
N GLY A 263 19.51 -0.74 -0.91
CA GLY A 263 20.22 -2.01 -0.79
C GLY A 263 20.00 -3.00 -1.94
N LEU A 264 19.31 -2.57 -3.01
CA LEU A 264 19.06 -3.40 -4.19
C LEU A 264 20.15 -3.17 -5.25
N THR A 265 20.67 -4.25 -5.82
CA THR A 265 21.68 -4.19 -6.90
C THR A 265 21.08 -3.84 -8.26
N GLU A 266 19.79 -4.12 -8.43
CA GLU A 266 19.02 -3.83 -9.63
C GLU A 266 17.68 -3.15 -9.25
N PRO A 267 17.08 -2.38 -10.17
CA PRO A 267 15.76 -1.81 -9.95
C PRO A 267 14.73 -2.89 -9.67
N LEU A 268 13.93 -2.70 -8.60
CA LEU A 268 12.83 -3.58 -8.27
C LEU A 268 11.76 -3.55 -9.38
N ASP A 269 11.26 -4.72 -9.79
CA ASP A 269 10.03 -4.77 -10.58
C ASP A 269 8.91 -4.06 -9.80
N SER A 270 8.33 -3.02 -10.39
CA SER A 270 7.33 -2.20 -9.72
C SER A 270 6.08 -2.98 -9.28
N ARG A 271 5.80 -4.14 -9.91
CA ARG A 271 4.74 -5.06 -9.49
C ARG A 271 5.01 -5.67 -8.12
N CYS A 272 6.29 -5.83 -7.75
CA CYS A 272 6.72 -6.41 -6.49
C CYS A 272 6.85 -5.38 -5.36
N LEU A 273 6.64 -4.08 -5.66
CA LEU A 273 6.87 -3.00 -4.70
C LEU A 273 6.10 -3.21 -3.39
N VAL A 274 4.82 -3.56 -3.47
CA VAL A 274 3.97 -3.73 -2.28
C VAL A 274 4.38 -4.96 -1.47
N ALA A 275 4.65 -6.10 -2.14
CA ALA A 275 5.11 -7.31 -1.47
C ALA A 275 6.49 -7.11 -0.81
N TRP A 276 7.42 -6.43 -1.49
CA TRP A 276 8.73 -6.06 -0.95
C TRP A 276 8.59 -5.09 0.24
N SER A 277 7.75 -4.07 0.10
CA SER A 277 7.51 -3.07 1.16
C SER A 277 6.90 -3.69 2.42
N ALA A 278 6.08 -4.73 2.29
CA ALA A 278 5.47 -5.45 3.42
C ALA A 278 6.51 -6.25 4.24
N ALA A 279 7.63 -6.61 3.64
CA ALA A 279 8.73 -7.28 4.33
C ALA A 279 9.63 -6.30 5.08
N LEU A 280 9.59 -5.00 4.76
CA LEU A 280 10.38 -3.98 5.45
C LEU A 280 9.98 -3.89 6.92
N PRO A 281 10.95 -3.71 7.83
CA PRO A 281 10.64 -3.52 9.24
C PRO A 281 9.74 -2.30 9.41
N VAL A 282 8.70 -2.45 10.20
CA VAL A 282 7.89 -1.31 10.65
C VAL A 282 8.78 -0.51 11.60
N ALA A 283 9.12 0.72 11.21
CA ALA A 283 9.77 1.62 12.16
C ALA A 283 8.82 1.80 13.35
N GLU A 284 9.26 1.48 14.55
CA GLU A 284 8.45 1.68 15.74
C GLU A 284 8.20 3.18 15.90
N ALA A 285 6.96 3.55 16.18
CA ALA A 285 6.65 4.91 16.59
C ALA A 285 7.44 5.20 17.89
N PRO A 286 8.05 6.37 18.03
CA PRO A 286 8.74 6.70 19.28
C PRO A 286 7.78 6.51 20.45
N SER A 287 8.16 5.63 21.38
CA SER A 287 7.42 5.41 22.62
C SER A 287 7.25 6.76 23.33
N ARG A 288 6.00 7.11 23.59
CA ARG A 288 5.63 8.32 24.35
C ARG A 288 6.01 8.18 25.81
#